data_3bbb36001df0c9bc8fbd23593d58672a
#
_entry.id   3bbb36001df0c9bc8fbd23593d58672a
#
_cell.length_a   1.000
_cell.length_b   1.000
_cell.length_c   1.000
_cell.angle_alpha   90.00
_cell.angle_beta   90.00
_cell.angle_gamma   90.00
#
_symmetry.space_group_name_H-M   'P 1'
#
loop_
_entity.id
_entity.type
_entity.pdbx_description
1 polymer ?
#
loop_
_entity_poly.entity_id
_entity_poly.type
_entity_poly.pdbx_seq_one_letter_code
_entity_poly.pdbx_strand_id
1 'polypeptide(L)'
;LCVYYGENTWDGPLSLKEMLQIPWKLSTLISDYKMNLLQVRKSGDFQFHDSDVETVFDISRSIYERDYERINTVYKDQLISSKLGVVIGAITESQGLIDQALKFEEKGGMNVCKALEELVNEGVQQGRVDGIQALIRTCKRFHINKKIVTDSIAKEFSISKEKASEYVRRFW
;
A
#
# COMPACT_ATOMS: atom_id res chain seq x y z
N LEU A 1 18.43 -18.30 -3.97
CA LEU A 1 17.12 -17.73 -4.26
C LEU A 1 17.10 -16.29 -3.75
N CYS A 2 16.67 -15.36 -4.60
CA CYS A 2 16.42 -13.96 -4.23
C CYS A 2 14.93 -13.67 -4.45
N VAL A 3 14.25 -13.11 -3.45
CA VAL A 3 12.88 -12.65 -3.56
C VAL A 3 12.91 -11.14 -3.73
N TYR A 4 12.37 -10.66 -4.85
CA TYR A 4 12.28 -9.25 -5.18
C TYR A 4 10.84 -8.77 -5.05
N TYR A 5 10.63 -7.79 -4.19
CA TYR A 5 9.31 -7.21 -3.89
C TYR A 5 9.19 -5.72 -4.24
N GLY A 6 10.10 -5.20 -5.09
CA GLY A 6 10.00 -3.83 -5.58
C GLY A 6 8.83 -3.64 -6.56
N GLU A 7 8.35 -2.40 -6.65
CA GLU A 7 7.24 -2.04 -7.54
C GLU A 7 7.57 -2.21 -9.03
N ASN A 8 8.81 -1.97 -9.42
CA ASN A 8 9.25 -2.08 -10.80
C ASN A 8 9.71 -3.50 -11.13
N THR A 9 9.75 -3.84 -12.41
CA THR A 9 10.40 -5.08 -12.84
C THR A 9 11.91 -4.99 -12.54
N TRP A 10 12.50 -6.10 -12.08
CA TRP A 10 13.94 -6.19 -11.90
C TRP A 10 14.67 -5.92 -13.21
N ASP A 11 15.58 -4.99 -13.21
CA ASP A 11 16.43 -4.56 -14.33
C ASP A 11 17.94 -4.78 -14.09
N GLY A 12 18.30 -5.36 -12.93
CA GLY A 12 19.66 -5.65 -12.55
C GLY A 12 20.20 -6.95 -13.16
N PRO A 13 21.51 -7.21 -12.99
CA PRO A 13 22.14 -8.44 -13.46
C PRO A 13 21.56 -9.67 -12.77
N LEU A 14 21.48 -10.78 -13.50
CA LEU A 14 21.02 -12.08 -13.01
C LEU A 14 22.15 -13.08 -12.77
N SER A 15 23.39 -12.65 -13.01
CA SER A 15 24.57 -13.47 -12.76
C SER A 15 25.77 -12.64 -12.34
N LEU A 16 26.76 -13.30 -11.73
CA LEU A 16 28.02 -12.67 -11.36
C LEU A 16 28.78 -12.13 -12.58
N LYS A 17 28.75 -12.87 -13.70
CA LYS A 17 29.42 -12.44 -14.94
C LYS A 17 28.80 -11.17 -15.52
N GLU A 18 27.48 -11.07 -15.51
CA GLU A 18 26.76 -9.86 -15.94
C GLU A 18 27.10 -8.67 -15.05
N MET A 19 27.13 -8.88 -13.74
CA MET A 19 27.47 -7.81 -12.77
C MET A 19 28.90 -7.29 -12.94
N LEU A 20 29.86 -8.18 -13.20
CA LEU A 20 31.28 -7.83 -13.32
C LEU A 20 31.65 -7.31 -14.71
N GLN A 21 30.75 -7.35 -15.69
CA GLN A 21 30.99 -6.93 -17.08
C GLN A 21 32.26 -7.54 -17.65
N ILE A 22 32.45 -8.87 -17.47
CA ILE A 22 33.68 -9.57 -17.80
C ILE A 22 33.95 -9.55 -19.32
N PRO A 23 35.13 -9.17 -19.75
CA PRO A 23 35.49 -9.23 -21.18
C PRO A 23 35.30 -10.66 -21.72
N TRP A 24 34.75 -10.79 -22.93
CA TRP A 24 34.40 -12.07 -23.52
C TRP A 24 35.58 -13.07 -23.54
N LYS A 25 36.82 -12.60 -23.74
CA LYS A 25 38.04 -13.43 -23.71
C LYS A 25 38.32 -14.11 -22.40
N LEU A 26 37.87 -13.56 -21.28
CA LEU A 26 38.05 -14.07 -19.94
C LEU A 26 36.81 -14.84 -19.43
N SER A 27 35.70 -14.79 -20.16
CA SER A 27 34.42 -15.36 -19.72
C SER A 27 34.48 -16.88 -19.50
N THR A 28 35.33 -17.61 -20.26
CA THR A 28 35.51 -19.07 -20.10
C THR A 28 36.37 -19.44 -18.89
N LEU A 29 37.15 -18.51 -18.37
CA LEU A 29 38.06 -18.75 -17.23
C LEU A 29 37.39 -18.47 -15.88
N ILE A 30 36.22 -17.85 -15.88
CA ILE A 30 35.52 -17.43 -14.66
C ILE A 30 34.25 -18.25 -14.54
N SER A 31 34.06 -18.87 -13.38
CA SER A 31 32.80 -19.53 -13.05
C SER A 31 31.69 -18.51 -12.91
N ASP A 32 30.49 -18.84 -13.39
CA ASP A 32 29.32 -17.99 -13.24
C ASP A 32 28.43 -18.47 -12.10
N TYR A 33 27.86 -17.53 -11.37
CA TYR A 33 26.88 -17.80 -10.32
C TYR A 33 25.58 -17.10 -10.68
N LYS A 34 24.59 -17.88 -11.09
CA LYS A 34 23.27 -17.37 -11.46
C LYS A 34 22.42 -17.09 -10.21
N MET A 35 21.72 -16.00 -10.23
CA MET A 35 20.71 -15.66 -9.23
C MET A 35 19.37 -16.23 -9.66
N ASN A 36 18.77 -17.10 -8.84
CA ASN A 36 17.37 -17.51 -9.01
C ASN A 36 16.48 -16.40 -8.44
N LEU A 37 15.92 -15.58 -9.31
CA LEU A 37 15.10 -14.43 -8.95
C LEU A 37 13.61 -14.80 -8.98
N LEU A 38 12.94 -14.58 -7.85
CA LEU A 38 11.48 -14.64 -7.72
C LEU A 38 10.95 -13.22 -7.52
N GLN A 39 10.19 -12.71 -8.49
CA GLN A 39 9.55 -11.40 -8.37
C GLN A 39 8.12 -11.58 -7.87
N VAL A 40 7.73 -10.92 -6.76
CA VAL A 40 6.41 -11.05 -6.17
C VAL A 40 5.30 -10.74 -7.18
N ARG A 41 5.45 -9.68 -7.98
CA ARG A 41 4.48 -9.31 -9.04
C ARG A 41 4.32 -10.34 -10.15
N LYS A 42 5.30 -11.21 -10.35
CA LYS A 42 5.28 -12.28 -11.35
C LYS A 42 5.10 -13.66 -10.71
N SER A 43 4.68 -13.72 -9.46
CA SER A 43 4.53 -14.97 -8.73
C SER A 43 3.28 -15.78 -9.10
N GLY A 44 2.40 -15.26 -9.95
CA GLY A 44 1.17 -15.94 -10.36
C GLY A 44 1.36 -17.27 -11.07
N ASP A 45 2.54 -17.48 -11.68
CA ASP A 45 2.89 -18.72 -12.35
C ASP A 45 3.48 -19.78 -11.40
N PHE A 46 3.74 -19.42 -10.14
CA PHE A 46 4.29 -20.32 -9.13
C PHE A 46 3.18 -20.89 -8.25
N GLN A 47 3.32 -22.15 -7.88
CA GLN A 47 2.50 -22.83 -6.87
C GLN A 47 3.37 -23.08 -5.66
N PHE A 48 2.98 -22.53 -4.51
CA PHE A 48 3.68 -22.74 -3.26
C PHE A 48 3.00 -23.88 -2.50
N HIS A 49 3.79 -24.79 -1.92
CA HIS A 49 3.25 -25.89 -1.13
C HIS A 49 2.77 -25.45 0.26
N ASP A 50 3.37 -24.37 0.76
CA ASP A 50 3.00 -23.77 2.04
C ASP A 50 1.90 -22.72 1.83
N SER A 51 0.78 -22.89 2.54
CA SER A 51 -0.39 -22.05 2.41
C SER A 51 -0.14 -20.61 2.88
N ASP A 52 0.74 -20.42 3.86
CA ASP A 52 1.07 -19.08 4.37
C ASP A 52 1.92 -18.33 3.35
N VAL A 53 2.87 -19.01 2.71
CA VAL A 53 3.68 -18.46 1.62
C VAL A 53 2.79 -18.11 0.44
N GLU A 54 1.89 -19.01 0.02
CA GLU A 54 0.92 -18.76 -1.06
C GLU A 54 0.08 -17.52 -0.76
N THR A 55 -0.46 -17.43 0.45
CA THR A 55 -1.28 -16.30 0.90
C THR A 55 -0.52 -14.98 0.87
N VAL A 56 0.73 -14.96 1.36
CA VAL A 56 1.57 -13.76 1.35
C VAL A 56 1.83 -13.29 -0.08
N PHE A 57 2.20 -14.19 -0.98
CA PHE A 57 2.50 -13.84 -2.37
C PHE A 57 1.25 -13.41 -3.14
N ASP A 58 0.12 -14.10 -2.97
CA ASP A 58 -1.13 -13.79 -3.67
C ASP A 58 -1.70 -12.43 -3.25
N ILE A 59 -1.76 -12.15 -1.94
CA ILE A 59 -2.25 -10.87 -1.43
C ILE A 59 -1.28 -9.74 -1.81
N SER A 60 0.02 -9.91 -1.64
CA SER A 60 1.00 -8.88 -1.97
C SER A 60 0.97 -8.54 -3.46
N ARG A 61 0.87 -9.55 -4.35
CA ARG A 61 0.70 -9.34 -5.78
C ARG A 61 -0.57 -8.58 -6.09
N SER A 62 -1.70 -8.99 -5.52
CA SER A 62 -3.00 -8.34 -5.75
C SER A 62 -2.99 -6.87 -5.30
N ILE A 63 -2.29 -6.54 -4.20
CA ILE A 63 -2.10 -5.15 -3.76
C ILE A 63 -1.28 -4.36 -4.79
N TYR A 64 -0.17 -4.90 -5.28
CA TYR A 64 0.65 -4.24 -6.31
C TYR A 64 -0.09 -4.04 -7.63
N GLU A 65 -0.97 -4.98 -8.00
CA GLU A 65 -1.81 -4.90 -9.21
C GLU A 65 -3.05 -4.04 -8.99
N ARG A 66 -3.31 -3.61 -7.74
CA ARG A 66 -4.53 -2.91 -7.32
C ARG A 66 -5.81 -3.70 -7.57
N ASP A 67 -5.69 -5.02 -7.59
CA ASP A 67 -6.80 -5.94 -7.76
C ASP A 67 -7.47 -6.24 -6.40
N TYR A 68 -8.11 -5.23 -5.86
CA TYR A 68 -8.84 -5.34 -4.59
C TYR A 68 -10.11 -6.20 -4.72
N GLU A 69 -10.66 -6.34 -5.93
CA GLU A 69 -11.80 -7.21 -6.19
C GLU A 69 -11.43 -8.67 -5.98
N ARG A 70 -10.26 -9.09 -6.46
CA ARG A 70 -9.71 -10.42 -6.21
C ARG A 70 -9.54 -10.68 -4.71
N ILE A 71 -8.94 -9.74 -3.97
CA ILE A 71 -8.75 -9.89 -2.52
C ILE A 71 -10.12 -10.05 -1.83
N ASN A 72 -11.09 -9.20 -2.17
CA ASN A 72 -12.44 -9.27 -1.61
C ASN A 72 -13.22 -10.52 -2.01
N THR A 73 -12.88 -11.16 -3.11
CA THR A 73 -13.53 -12.42 -3.50
C THR A 73 -12.92 -13.61 -2.79
N VAL A 74 -11.59 -13.69 -2.76
CA VAL A 74 -10.87 -14.87 -2.25
C VAL A 74 -10.75 -14.85 -0.72
N TYR A 75 -10.51 -13.68 -0.12
CA TYR A 75 -10.16 -13.53 1.31
C TYR A 75 -11.25 -12.87 2.15
N LYS A 76 -12.46 -12.65 1.63
CA LYS A 76 -13.55 -11.92 2.29
C LYS A 76 -13.84 -12.42 3.70
N ASP A 77 -13.94 -13.74 3.85
CA ASP A 77 -14.32 -14.40 5.09
C ASP A 77 -13.13 -15.11 5.78
N GLN A 78 -11.90 -14.86 5.28
CA GLN A 78 -10.71 -15.48 5.83
C GLN A 78 -10.00 -14.56 6.82
N LEU A 79 -9.51 -15.17 7.90
CA LEU A 79 -8.61 -14.51 8.84
C LEU A 79 -7.20 -15.01 8.56
N ILE A 80 -6.28 -14.09 8.34
CA ILE A 80 -4.85 -14.38 8.31
C ILE A 80 -4.22 -14.08 9.66
N SER A 81 -3.15 -14.78 10.02
CA SER A 81 -2.45 -14.48 11.26
C SER A 81 -1.86 -13.07 11.21
N SER A 82 -1.77 -12.41 12.37
CA SER A 82 -1.15 -11.08 12.47
C SER A 82 0.27 -11.05 11.92
N LYS A 83 1.01 -12.15 12.08
CA LYS A 83 2.38 -12.29 11.52
C LYS A 83 2.37 -12.19 9.99
N LEU A 84 1.45 -12.88 9.32
CA LEU A 84 1.31 -12.78 7.86
C LEU A 84 0.91 -11.36 7.44
N GLY A 85 0.00 -10.72 8.17
CA GLY A 85 -0.39 -9.34 7.93
C GLY A 85 0.80 -8.36 8.03
N VAL A 86 1.67 -8.54 9.02
CA VAL A 86 2.91 -7.76 9.15
C VAL A 86 3.85 -8.00 7.96
N VAL A 87 4.02 -9.26 7.54
CA VAL A 87 4.88 -9.59 6.39
C VAL A 87 4.33 -8.98 5.10
N ILE A 88 3.02 -9.10 4.85
CA ILE A 88 2.37 -8.48 3.69
C ILE A 88 2.55 -6.96 3.72
N GLY A 89 2.30 -6.32 4.86
CA GLY A 89 2.49 -4.89 5.03
C GLY A 89 3.93 -4.44 4.80
N ALA A 90 4.93 -5.23 5.25
CA ALA A 90 6.34 -4.96 5.01
C ALA A 90 6.71 -5.10 3.52
N ILE A 91 6.23 -6.15 2.85
CA ILE A 91 6.46 -6.36 1.41
C ILE A 91 5.85 -5.23 0.58
N THR A 92 4.63 -4.80 0.92
CA THR A 92 3.89 -3.76 0.19
C THR A 92 4.18 -2.34 0.67
N GLU A 93 5.15 -2.17 1.58
CA GLU A 93 5.52 -0.88 2.20
C GLU A 93 4.32 -0.13 2.83
N SER A 94 3.32 -0.88 3.31
CA SER A 94 2.10 -0.34 3.91
C SER A 94 2.19 -0.35 5.43
N GLN A 95 2.63 0.76 6.02
CA GLN A 95 2.67 0.92 7.48
C GLN A 95 1.27 0.74 8.10
N GLY A 96 0.24 1.25 7.44
CA GLY A 96 -1.14 1.09 7.91
C GLY A 96 -1.58 -0.38 8.03
N LEU A 97 -1.13 -1.24 7.10
CA LEU A 97 -1.42 -2.67 7.15
C LEU A 97 -0.67 -3.35 8.31
N ILE A 98 0.58 -2.94 8.56
CA ILE A 98 1.36 -3.41 9.72
C ILE A 98 0.64 -3.02 11.02
N ASP A 99 0.23 -1.76 11.15
CA ASP A 99 -0.44 -1.24 12.34
C ASP A 99 -1.78 -1.96 12.59
N GLN A 100 -2.54 -2.23 11.53
CA GLN A 100 -3.77 -3.04 11.63
C GLN A 100 -3.46 -4.47 12.07
N ALA A 101 -2.45 -5.13 11.48
CA ALA A 101 -2.07 -6.49 11.85
C ALA A 101 -1.69 -6.59 13.32
N LEU A 102 -0.93 -5.65 13.86
CA LEU A 102 -0.53 -5.61 15.27
C LEU A 102 -1.73 -5.41 16.21
N LYS A 103 -2.74 -4.61 15.83
CA LYS A 103 -3.97 -4.44 16.64
C LYS A 103 -4.77 -5.73 16.79
N PHE A 104 -4.63 -6.68 15.88
CA PHE A 104 -5.35 -7.93 15.87
C PHE A 104 -4.54 -9.13 16.39
N GLU A 105 -3.31 -8.91 16.90
CA GLU A 105 -2.44 -9.99 17.39
C GLU A 105 -3.11 -10.83 18.49
N GLU A 106 -3.80 -10.18 19.42
CA GLU A 106 -4.52 -10.86 20.51
C GLU A 106 -5.92 -11.39 20.11
N LYS A 107 -6.42 -11.03 18.92
CA LYS A 107 -7.79 -11.35 18.46
C LYS A 107 -7.88 -12.56 17.53
N GLY A 108 -6.77 -13.31 17.36
CA GLY A 108 -6.77 -14.55 16.59
C GLY A 108 -6.61 -14.35 15.08
N GLY A 109 -6.39 -13.15 14.60
CA GLY A 109 -6.11 -12.89 13.20
C GLY A 109 -6.77 -11.63 12.64
N MET A 110 -6.33 -11.21 11.47
CA MET A 110 -6.78 -10.02 10.75
C MET A 110 -7.57 -10.41 9.50
N ASN A 111 -8.68 -9.73 9.24
CA ASN A 111 -9.33 -9.79 7.93
C ASN A 111 -8.72 -8.72 7.01
N VAL A 112 -8.01 -9.17 5.98
CA VAL A 112 -7.28 -8.27 5.06
C VAL A 112 -8.22 -7.34 4.30
N CYS A 113 -9.39 -7.81 3.89
CA CYS A 113 -10.35 -6.99 3.14
C CYS A 113 -10.82 -5.80 3.99
N LYS A 114 -11.18 -6.06 5.25
CA LYS A 114 -11.59 -5.00 6.20
C LYS A 114 -10.45 -4.04 6.49
N ALA A 115 -9.23 -4.55 6.69
CA ALA A 115 -8.06 -3.72 6.94
C ALA A 115 -7.76 -2.78 5.76
N LEU A 116 -7.82 -3.29 4.53
CA LEU A 116 -7.64 -2.47 3.32
C LEU A 116 -8.78 -1.46 3.14
N GLU A 117 -10.03 -1.85 3.39
CA GLU A 117 -11.18 -0.93 3.33
C GLU A 117 -11.05 0.20 4.36
N GLU A 118 -10.64 -0.11 5.59
CA GLU A 118 -10.38 0.90 6.63
C GLU A 118 -9.27 1.87 6.20
N LEU A 119 -8.16 1.38 5.65
CA LEU A 119 -7.06 2.23 5.16
C LEU A 119 -7.50 3.14 4.01
N VAL A 120 -8.29 2.63 3.08
CA VAL A 120 -8.84 3.45 1.99
C VAL A 120 -9.74 4.54 2.56
N ASN A 121 -10.63 4.19 3.49
CA ASN A 121 -11.52 5.14 4.13
C ASN A 121 -10.77 6.21 4.93
N GLU A 122 -9.74 5.81 5.68
CA GLU A 122 -8.85 6.75 6.40
C GLU A 122 -8.16 7.71 5.43
N GLY A 123 -7.62 7.20 4.32
CA GLY A 123 -6.97 8.02 3.28
C GLY A 123 -7.93 9.03 2.64
N VAL A 124 -9.16 8.60 2.32
CA VAL A 124 -10.22 9.47 1.79
C VAL A 124 -10.59 10.57 2.80
N GLN A 125 -10.74 10.22 4.08
CA GLN A 125 -11.06 11.21 5.13
C GLN A 125 -9.90 12.20 5.34
N GLN A 126 -8.66 11.73 5.36
CA GLN A 126 -7.49 12.59 5.48
C GLN A 126 -7.39 13.55 4.29
N GLY A 127 -7.49 13.05 3.07
CA GLY A 127 -7.49 13.88 1.85
C GLY A 127 -8.60 14.93 1.84
N ARG A 128 -9.78 14.59 2.39
CA ARG A 128 -10.89 15.52 2.57
C ARG A 128 -10.55 16.63 3.55
N VAL A 129 -9.95 16.30 4.69
CA VAL A 129 -9.52 17.28 5.70
C VAL A 129 -8.44 18.21 5.12
N ASP A 130 -7.48 17.66 4.41
CA ASP A 130 -6.39 18.42 3.77
C ASP A 130 -6.93 19.37 2.70
N GLY A 131 -7.90 18.92 1.90
CA GLY A 131 -8.61 19.74 0.91
C GLY A 131 -9.36 20.93 1.56
N ILE A 132 -10.10 20.67 2.64
CA ILE A 132 -10.78 21.71 3.41
C ILE A 132 -9.76 22.71 3.99
N GLN A 133 -8.68 22.23 4.55
CA GLN A 133 -7.62 23.08 5.12
C GLN A 133 -6.97 23.97 4.05
N ALA A 134 -6.67 23.39 2.87
CA ALA A 134 -6.10 24.13 1.75
C ALA A 134 -7.06 25.23 1.26
N LEU A 135 -8.37 24.91 1.15
CA LEU A 135 -9.41 25.88 0.78
C LEU A 135 -9.48 27.02 1.79
N ILE A 136 -9.51 26.72 3.11
CA ILE A 136 -9.54 27.72 4.17
C ILE A 136 -8.32 28.64 4.09
N ARG A 137 -7.12 28.10 3.95
CA ARG A 137 -5.87 28.90 3.83
C ARG A 137 -5.93 29.83 2.61
N THR A 138 -6.42 29.31 1.49
CA THR A 138 -6.57 30.10 0.25
C THR A 138 -7.56 31.23 0.45
N CYS A 139 -8.75 30.96 0.96
CA CYS A 139 -9.77 31.97 1.24
C CYS A 139 -9.30 33.03 2.25
N LYS A 140 -8.56 32.62 3.29
CA LYS A 140 -7.95 33.54 4.25
C LYS A 140 -6.95 34.50 3.58
N ARG A 141 -6.09 33.98 2.68
CA ARG A 141 -5.12 34.79 1.93
C ARG A 141 -5.79 35.83 1.03
N PHE A 142 -6.96 35.51 0.48
CA PHE A 142 -7.75 36.44 -0.33
C PHE A 142 -8.76 37.26 0.47
N HIS A 143 -8.70 37.25 1.80
CA HIS A 143 -9.57 38.01 2.70
C HIS A 143 -11.06 37.74 2.52
N ILE A 144 -11.43 36.52 2.12
CA ILE A 144 -12.83 36.12 1.95
C ILE A 144 -13.49 36.00 3.33
N ASN A 145 -14.74 36.46 3.44
CA ASN A 145 -15.48 36.41 4.69
C ASN A 145 -15.69 34.97 5.18
N LYS A 146 -15.46 34.72 6.49
CA LYS A 146 -15.61 33.40 7.13
C LYS A 146 -16.95 32.72 6.87
N LYS A 147 -18.04 33.51 6.87
CA LYS A 147 -19.39 32.97 6.61
C LYS A 147 -19.50 32.39 5.21
N ILE A 148 -18.98 33.10 4.20
CA ILE A 148 -18.95 32.63 2.81
C ILE A 148 -18.12 31.33 2.72
N VAL A 149 -16.95 31.30 3.38
CA VAL A 149 -16.08 30.09 3.41
C VAL A 149 -16.79 28.92 4.06
N THR A 150 -17.49 29.13 5.17
CA THR A 150 -18.27 28.08 5.85
C THR A 150 -19.38 27.52 4.93
N ASP A 151 -20.14 28.39 4.26
CA ASP A 151 -21.19 27.97 3.35
C ASP A 151 -20.62 27.20 2.11
N SER A 152 -19.48 27.67 1.58
CA SER A 152 -18.79 26.99 0.48
C SER A 152 -18.29 25.60 0.89
N ILE A 153 -17.64 25.47 2.04
CA ILE A 153 -17.17 24.18 2.55
C ILE A 153 -18.33 23.21 2.76
N ALA A 154 -19.44 23.68 3.36
CA ALA A 154 -20.61 22.85 3.59
C ALA A 154 -21.16 22.31 2.27
N LYS A 155 -21.21 23.13 1.23
CA LYS A 155 -21.72 22.78 -0.11
C LYS A 155 -20.74 21.86 -0.85
N GLU A 156 -19.49 22.27 -1.01
CA GLU A 156 -18.48 21.54 -1.83
C GLU A 156 -18.12 20.18 -1.26
N PHE A 157 -18.06 20.06 0.07
CA PHE A 157 -17.73 18.82 0.75
C PHE A 157 -18.96 18.04 1.25
N SER A 158 -20.18 18.51 0.95
CA SER A 158 -21.43 17.88 1.36
C SER A 158 -21.48 17.53 2.85
N ILE A 159 -21.14 18.51 3.71
CA ILE A 159 -21.16 18.38 5.18
C ILE A 159 -22.12 19.40 5.77
N SER A 160 -22.52 19.16 7.04
CA SER A 160 -23.37 20.11 7.76
C SER A 160 -22.65 21.43 8.00
N LYS A 161 -23.42 22.52 8.14
CA LYS A 161 -22.87 23.86 8.41
C LYS A 161 -22.15 23.92 9.76
N GLU A 162 -22.59 23.15 10.73
CA GLU A 162 -21.95 23.03 12.06
C GLU A 162 -20.54 22.46 11.91
N LYS A 163 -20.42 21.38 11.16
CA LYS A 163 -19.11 20.72 10.89
C LYS A 163 -18.20 21.61 10.03
N ALA A 164 -18.73 22.31 9.04
CA ALA A 164 -17.98 23.28 8.25
C ALA A 164 -17.49 24.45 9.12
N SER A 165 -18.32 24.95 10.03
CA SER A 165 -17.94 26.00 10.98
C SER A 165 -16.84 25.56 11.93
N GLU A 166 -16.86 24.31 12.37
CA GLU A 166 -15.80 23.73 13.20
C GLU A 166 -14.46 23.71 12.45
N TYR A 167 -14.42 23.25 11.21
CA TYR A 167 -13.22 23.29 10.38
C TYR A 167 -12.71 24.71 10.17
N VAL A 168 -13.58 25.66 9.86
CA VAL A 168 -13.20 27.07 9.72
C VAL A 168 -12.62 27.60 11.03
N ARG A 169 -13.20 27.30 12.19
CA ARG A 169 -12.67 27.69 13.49
C ARG A 169 -11.29 27.10 13.77
N ARG A 170 -11.07 25.83 13.37
CA ARG A 170 -9.81 25.10 13.63
C ARG A 170 -8.67 25.56 12.74
N PHE A 171 -8.93 25.86 11.48
CA PHE A 171 -7.89 26.09 10.48
C PHE A 171 -7.75 27.56 10.01
N TRP A 172 -8.62 28.44 10.47
CA TRP A 172 -8.53 29.87 10.16
C TRP A 172 -7.41 30.54 10.93
#